data_b49153ebbcc7eb226e96b2dd65d3fce2
#
_entry.id   b49153ebbcc7eb226e96b2dd65d3fce2
#
_cell.length_a   1.000
_cell.length_b   1.000
_cell.length_c   1.000
_cell.angle_alpha   90.00
_cell.angle_beta   90.00
_cell.angle_gamma   90.00
#
_symmetry.space_group_name_H-M   'P 1'
#
loop_
_entity.id
_entity.type
_entity.pdbx_description
1 polymer ?
#
loop_
_entity_poly.entity_id
_entity_poly.type
_entity_poly.pdbx_seq_one_letter_code
_entity_poly.pdbx_strand_id
1 'polypeptide(L)'
;MTRMHGLLLIGAAGAELVESLGKFDGRAILRRLPAVLLPAVGSLAYLGLNAAVAGAPFAFTVMQEHWSQGLCWISDTLWYVLQNALSYYDEAIRVQIWIPTLLLFAAFFPLLWYAHKRFRSMYTLYAFAYLVLNYSLSWLLSAGRYLSCALPFFLFAAALTEKRPRLTALLAGGMGVGFLANLWCYLLGGQIM
;
A
#
# COMPACT_ATOMS: atom_id res chain seq x y z
N MET A 1 4.28 1.52 -10.78
CA MET A 1 3.60 0.55 -9.91
C MET A 1 2.22 0.98 -9.41
N THR A 2 2.03 2.23 -9.00
CA THR A 2 0.75 2.73 -8.47
C THR A 2 -0.45 2.53 -9.41
N ARG A 3 -0.22 2.37 -10.70
CA ARG A 3 -1.28 2.32 -11.72
C ARG A 3 -2.06 1.00 -11.74
N MET A 4 -1.42 -0.13 -11.41
CA MET A 4 -2.11 -1.44 -11.34
C MET A 4 -2.83 -1.65 -10.00
N HIS A 5 -2.48 -0.91 -8.95
CA HIS A 5 -3.17 -0.95 -7.65
C HIS A 5 -4.64 -0.50 -7.75
N GLY A 6 -5.00 0.25 -8.80
CA GLY A 6 -6.40 0.57 -9.10
C GLY A 6 -7.30 -0.66 -9.25
N LEU A 7 -6.76 -1.81 -9.66
CA LEU A 7 -7.52 -3.06 -9.74
C LEU A 7 -7.98 -3.58 -8.38
N LEU A 8 -7.28 -3.23 -7.29
CA LEU A 8 -7.69 -3.57 -5.92
C LEU A 8 -9.03 -2.94 -5.54
N LEU A 9 -9.38 -1.80 -6.17
CA LEU A 9 -10.67 -1.15 -5.99
C LEU A 9 -11.83 -2.02 -6.47
N ILE A 10 -11.62 -2.91 -7.43
CA ILE A 10 -12.65 -3.85 -7.90
C ILE A 10 -13.03 -4.81 -6.76
N GLY A 11 -12.04 -5.37 -6.06
CA GLY A 11 -12.28 -6.23 -4.90
C GLY A 11 -12.99 -5.48 -3.76
N ALA A 12 -12.54 -4.25 -3.49
CA ALA A 12 -13.16 -3.40 -2.48
C ALA A 12 -14.61 -3.02 -2.82
N ALA A 13 -14.86 -2.63 -4.07
CA ALA A 13 -16.22 -2.31 -4.54
C ALA A 13 -17.11 -3.55 -4.59
N GLY A 14 -16.55 -4.73 -4.88
CA GLY A 14 -17.25 -6.02 -4.79
C GLY A 14 -17.66 -6.34 -3.35
N ALA A 15 -16.78 -6.16 -2.38
CA ALA A 15 -17.09 -6.33 -0.97
C ALA A 15 -18.20 -5.39 -0.51
N GLU A 16 -18.12 -4.12 -0.89
CA GLU A 16 -19.16 -3.13 -0.63
C GLU A 16 -20.49 -3.51 -1.23
N LEU A 17 -20.49 -4.02 -2.45
CA LEU A 17 -21.70 -4.48 -3.13
C LEU A 17 -22.36 -5.63 -2.35
N VAL A 18 -21.60 -6.62 -1.92
CA VAL A 18 -22.09 -7.76 -1.15
C VAL A 18 -22.63 -7.30 0.21
N GLU A 19 -21.89 -6.45 0.91
CA GLU A 19 -22.30 -5.90 2.21
C GLU A 19 -23.57 -5.06 2.11
N SER A 20 -23.70 -4.25 1.06
CA SER A 20 -24.86 -3.35 0.87
C SER A 20 -26.16 -4.08 0.50
N LEU A 21 -26.06 -5.26 -0.12
CA LEU A 21 -27.24 -6.01 -0.55
C LEU A 21 -27.87 -6.85 0.58
N GLY A 22 -27.09 -7.22 1.61
CA GLY A 22 -27.55 -8.00 2.77
C GLY A 22 -28.10 -9.39 2.44
N LYS A 23 -28.62 -9.59 1.23
CA LYS A 23 -29.06 -10.86 0.62
C LYS A 23 -28.57 -10.94 -0.81
N PHE A 24 -28.26 -12.16 -1.25
CA PHE A 24 -27.74 -12.40 -2.60
C PHE A 24 -28.87 -12.20 -3.63
N ASP A 25 -28.94 -10.99 -4.22
CA ASP A 25 -29.83 -10.67 -5.31
C ASP A 25 -29.03 -10.53 -6.62
N GLY A 26 -29.09 -11.56 -7.46
CA GLY A 26 -28.33 -11.61 -8.72
C GLY A 26 -28.67 -10.49 -9.68
N ARG A 27 -29.92 -10.00 -9.71
CA ARG A 27 -30.33 -8.88 -10.58
C ARG A 27 -29.73 -7.57 -10.11
N ALA A 28 -29.72 -7.32 -8.80
CA ALA A 28 -29.11 -6.12 -8.22
C ALA A 28 -27.57 -6.12 -8.41
N ILE A 29 -26.93 -7.28 -8.28
CA ILE A 29 -25.50 -7.47 -8.56
C ILE A 29 -25.22 -7.13 -10.04
N LEU A 30 -25.94 -7.74 -10.96
CA LEU A 30 -25.70 -7.53 -12.40
C LEU A 30 -25.87 -6.06 -12.81
N ARG A 31 -26.86 -5.37 -12.23
CA ARG A 31 -27.10 -3.93 -12.50
C ARG A 31 -25.96 -3.03 -12.01
N ARG A 32 -25.29 -3.40 -10.90
CA ARG A 32 -24.20 -2.60 -10.30
C ARG A 32 -22.81 -3.04 -10.74
N LEU A 33 -22.70 -4.20 -11.40
CA LEU A 33 -21.43 -4.76 -11.89
C LEU A 33 -20.62 -3.80 -12.76
N PRO A 34 -21.22 -3.02 -13.70
CA PRO A 34 -20.44 -2.06 -14.48
C PRO A 34 -19.74 -1.01 -13.63
N ALA A 35 -20.37 -0.53 -12.54
CA ALA A 35 -19.75 0.43 -11.63
C ALA A 35 -18.59 -0.20 -10.85
N VAL A 36 -18.70 -1.47 -10.43
CA VAL A 36 -17.64 -2.22 -9.76
C VAL A 36 -16.44 -2.43 -10.68
N LEU A 37 -16.68 -2.66 -11.97
CA LEU A 37 -15.64 -2.88 -12.97
C LEU A 37 -15.04 -1.60 -13.56
N LEU A 38 -15.59 -0.43 -13.23
CA LEU A 38 -15.09 0.85 -13.75
C LEU A 38 -13.57 1.06 -13.56
N PRO A 39 -12.95 0.69 -12.43
CA PRO A 39 -11.49 0.79 -12.28
C PRO A 39 -10.69 -0.02 -13.30
N ALA A 40 -11.27 -1.11 -13.85
CA ALA A 40 -10.61 -1.89 -14.91
C ALA A 40 -10.42 -1.08 -16.20
N VAL A 41 -11.32 -0.12 -16.49
CA VAL A 41 -11.22 0.75 -17.68
C VAL A 41 -9.92 1.55 -17.64
N GLY A 42 -9.56 2.09 -16.47
CA GLY A 42 -8.29 2.81 -16.31
C GLY A 42 -7.06 1.92 -16.53
N SER A 43 -7.12 0.68 -16.04
CA SER A 43 -6.05 -0.31 -16.26
C SER A 43 -5.95 -0.72 -17.74
N LEU A 44 -7.08 -0.94 -18.40
CA LEU A 44 -7.10 -1.26 -19.84
C LEU A 44 -6.57 -0.09 -20.68
N ALA A 45 -6.97 1.14 -20.36
CA ALA A 45 -6.44 2.33 -21.02
C ALA A 45 -4.91 2.45 -20.86
N TYR A 46 -4.41 2.14 -19.66
CA TYR A 46 -2.97 2.11 -19.38
C TYR A 46 -2.24 1.03 -20.19
N LEU A 47 -2.80 -0.18 -20.28
CA LEU A 47 -2.23 -1.26 -21.11
C LEU A 47 -2.26 -0.90 -22.59
N GLY A 48 -3.34 -0.27 -23.06
CA GLY A 48 -3.45 0.23 -24.43
C GLY A 48 -2.41 1.30 -24.74
N LEU A 49 -2.16 2.23 -23.80
CA LEU A 49 -1.12 3.23 -23.95
C LEU A 49 0.28 2.60 -24.01
N ASN A 50 0.58 1.61 -23.15
CA ASN A 50 1.85 0.90 -23.23
C ASN A 50 2.02 0.18 -24.58
N ALA A 51 0.96 -0.48 -25.08
CA ALA A 51 1.00 -1.11 -26.39
C ALA A 51 1.28 -0.12 -27.51
N ALA A 52 0.66 1.07 -27.46
CA ALA A 52 0.82 2.10 -28.49
C ALA A 52 2.23 2.76 -28.44
N VAL A 53 2.79 2.97 -27.25
CA VAL A 53 4.07 3.70 -27.06
C VAL A 53 5.28 2.76 -27.06
N ALA A 54 5.16 1.61 -26.42
CA ALA A 54 6.28 0.68 -26.22
C ALA A 54 6.16 -0.62 -27.02
N GLY A 55 5.11 -0.76 -27.86
CA GLY A 55 4.88 -1.93 -28.70
C GLY A 55 4.35 -3.17 -27.95
N ALA A 56 4.22 -3.12 -26.63
CA ALA A 56 3.71 -4.24 -25.82
C ALA A 56 2.85 -3.76 -24.64
N PRO A 57 1.69 -4.38 -24.38
CA PRO A 57 0.81 -3.96 -23.27
C PRO A 57 1.49 -4.04 -21.90
N PHE A 58 2.38 -5.01 -21.72
CA PHE A 58 3.11 -5.28 -20.48
C PHE A 58 4.55 -4.77 -20.49
N ALA A 59 4.90 -3.81 -21.35
CA ALA A 59 6.26 -3.25 -21.41
C ALA A 59 6.77 -2.74 -20.04
N PHE A 60 5.87 -2.32 -19.15
CA PHE A 60 6.24 -1.89 -17.81
C PHE A 60 6.85 -3.02 -16.94
N THR A 61 6.56 -4.30 -17.22
CA THR A 61 7.14 -5.42 -16.46
C THR A 61 8.62 -5.57 -16.76
N VAL A 62 9.01 -5.41 -18.02
CA VAL A 62 10.41 -5.41 -18.44
C VAL A 62 11.19 -4.28 -17.76
N MET A 63 10.57 -3.09 -17.64
CA MET A 63 11.17 -1.99 -16.90
C MET A 63 11.34 -2.29 -15.41
N GLN A 64 10.42 -3.06 -14.82
CA GLN A 64 10.49 -3.48 -13.42
C GLN A 64 11.58 -4.52 -13.18
N GLU A 65 11.80 -5.43 -14.11
CA GLU A 65 12.90 -6.41 -14.07
C GLU A 65 14.26 -5.70 -14.00
N HIS A 66 14.40 -4.58 -14.74
CA HIS A 66 15.62 -3.74 -14.68
C HIS A 66 15.92 -3.22 -13.26
N TRP A 67 14.88 -3.02 -12.44
CA TRP A 67 15.00 -2.62 -11.04
C TRP A 67 14.99 -3.81 -10.07
N SER A 68 15.17 -5.03 -10.56
CA SER A 68 15.11 -6.27 -9.78
C SER A 68 13.81 -6.43 -8.97
N GLN A 69 12.72 -5.81 -9.47
CA GLN A 69 11.40 -5.88 -8.82
C GLN A 69 10.55 -6.94 -9.47
N GLY A 70 10.27 -7.99 -8.72
CA GLY A 70 9.35 -9.06 -9.06
C GLY A 70 8.35 -9.29 -7.93
N LEU A 71 7.34 -10.12 -8.20
CA LEU A 71 6.45 -10.61 -7.17
C LEU A 71 7.08 -11.82 -6.48
N CYS A 72 7.02 -11.85 -5.16
CA CYS A 72 7.42 -12.97 -4.34
C CYS A 72 6.43 -13.17 -3.19
N TRP A 73 6.59 -14.21 -2.42
CA TRP A 73 5.75 -14.42 -1.25
C TRP A 73 6.03 -13.36 -0.19
N ILE A 74 4.97 -12.87 0.45
CA ILE A 74 5.06 -11.86 1.52
C ILE A 74 6.01 -12.31 2.66
N SER A 75 6.05 -13.60 2.95
CA SER A 75 6.97 -14.18 3.94
C SER A 75 8.43 -13.95 3.57
N ASP A 76 8.77 -14.09 2.31
CA ASP A 76 10.14 -13.95 1.82
C ASP A 76 10.58 -12.49 1.86
N THR A 77 9.69 -11.58 1.45
CA THR A 77 9.95 -10.14 1.57
C THR A 77 10.12 -9.73 3.03
N LEU A 78 9.23 -10.18 3.93
CA LEU A 78 9.33 -9.83 5.35
C LEU A 78 10.58 -10.41 5.99
N TRP A 79 10.97 -11.64 5.65
CA TRP A 79 12.21 -12.24 6.11
C TRP A 79 13.43 -11.44 5.62
N TYR A 80 13.44 -11.08 4.35
CA TYR A 80 14.49 -10.25 3.76
C TYR A 80 14.57 -8.88 4.45
N VAL A 81 13.44 -8.20 4.67
CA VAL A 81 13.38 -6.91 5.37
C VAL A 81 13.88 -7.05 6.81
N LEU A 82 13.49 -8.12 7.51
CA LEU A 82 13.94 -8.38 8.88
C LEU A 82 15.45 -8.60 8.94
N GLN A 83 16.00 -9.43 8.06
CA GLN A 83 17.45 -9.67 8.00
C GLN A 83 18.22 -8.37 7.76
N ASN A 84 17.77 -7.54 6.81
CA ASN A 84 18.42 -6.27 6.52
C ASN A 84 18.24 -5.25 7.66
N ALA A 85 17.10 -5.24 8.33
CA ALA A 85 16.90 -4.38 9.50
C ALA A 85 17.83 -4.73 10.67
N LEU A 86 18.22 -6.00 10.80
CA LEU A 86 19.10 -6.47 11.87
C LEU A 86 20.60 -6.39 11.52
N SER A 87 20.97 -6.68 10.26
CA SER A 87 22.37 -6.95 9.90
C SER A 87 22.85 -6.27 8.62
N TYR A 88 22.13 -5.30 8.06
CA TYR A 88 22.61 -4.61 6.85
C TYR A 88 23.93 -3.88 7.12
N TYR A 89 24.89 -4.01 6.21
CA TYR A 89 26.26 -3.53 6.38
C TYR A 89 26.36 -1.99 6.49
N ASP A 90 25.49 -1.27 5.77
CA ASP A 90 25.42 0.20 5.85
C ASP A 90 24.39 0.60 6.90
N GLU A 91 24.88 1.18 7.99
CA GLU A 91 24.05 1.57 9.14
C GLU A 91 23.05 2.67 8.79
N ALA A 92 23.42 3.61 7.90
CA ALA A 92 22.54 4.67 7.47
C ALA A 92 21.33 4.11 6.69
N ILE A 93 21.58 3.23 5.72
CA ILE A 93 20.54 2.55 4.94
C ILE A 93 19.67 1.67 5.84
N ARG A 94 20.26 0.97 6.80
CA ARG A 94 19.54 0.15 7.77
C ARG A 94 18.53 0.96 8.55
N VAL A 95 18.94 2.11 9.08
CA VAL A 95 18.09 2.98 9.91
C VAL A 95 17.08 3.75 9.08
N GLN A 96 17.42 4.15 7.87
CA GLN A 96 16.55 4.99 7.03
C GLN A 96 15.55 4.20 6.20
N ILE A 97 15.86 2.95 5.84
CA ILE A 97 15.04 2.14 4.93
C ILE A 97 14.48 0.89 5.64
N TRP A 98 15.36 0.01 6.12
CA TRP A 98 14.93 -1.32 6.55
C TRP A 98 14.16 -1.33 7.86
N ILE A 99 14.63 -0.60 8.87
CA ILE A 99 13.93 -0.50 10.16
C ILE A 99 12.57 0.19 9.99
N PRO A 100 12.43 1.35 9.32
CA PRO A 100 11.13 1.97 9.09
C PRO A 100 10.18 1.09 8.25
N THR A 101 10.68 0.37 7.25
CA THR A 101 9.88 -0.56 6.46
C THR A 101 9.26 -1.65 7.33
N LEU A 102 10.04 -2.25 8.25
CA LEU A 102 9.54 -3.26 9.18
C LEU A 102 8.55 -2.67 10.19
N LEU A 103 8.86 -1.48 10.74
CA LEU A 103 7.98 -0.79 11.69
C LEU A 103 6.64 -0.40 11.07
N LEU A 104 6.64 0.05 9.82
CA LEU A 104 5.41 0.36 9.08
C LEU A 104 4.52 -0.88 8.94
N PHE A 105 5.08 -2.03 8.55
CA PHE A 105 4.32 -3.28 8.48
C PHE A 105 3.72 -3.63 9.84
N ALA A 106 4.54 -3.60 10.90
CA ALA A 106 4.11 -3.90 12.26
C ALA A 106 3.02 -2.93 12.77
N ALA A 107 3.08 -1.64 12.39
CA ALA A 107 2.10 -0.64 12.78
C ALA A 107 0.77 -0.79 12.01
N PHE A 108 0.83 -1.12 10.72
CA PHE A 108 -0.39 -1.23 9.90
C PHE A 108 -1.21 -2.46 10.23
N PHE A 109 -0.61 -3.54 10.69
CA PHE A 109 -1.33 -4.77 10.99
C PHE A 109 -2.36 -4.61 12.15
N PRO A 110 -1.98 -4.11 13.34
CA PRO A 110 -2.96 -3.83 14.40
C PRO A 110 -3.96 -2.73 14.02
N LEU A 111 -3.58 -1.79 13.15
CA LEU A 111 -4.48 -0.77 12.63
C LEU A 111 -5.57 -1.38 11.75
N LEU A 112 -5.22 -2.35 10.91
CA LEU A 112 -6.19 -3.15 10.14
C LEU A 112 -7.14 -3.94 11.05
N TRP A 113 -6.59 -4.54 12.11
CA TRP A 113 -7.41 -5.27 13.08
C TRP A 113 -8.41 -4.36 13.80
N TYR A 114 -7.98 -3.15 14.18
CA TYR A 114 -8.86 -2.13 14.73
C TYR A 114 -9.94 -1.71 13.74
N ALA A 115 -9.56 -1.49 12.48
CA ALA A 115 -10.44 -1.02 11.42
C ALA A 115 -11.49 -2.05 11.04
N HIS A 116 -11.15 -3.34 11.01
CA HIS A 116 -12.07 -4.43 10.68
C HIS A 116 -13.36 -4.41 11.52
N LYS A 117 -13.28 -3.95 12.77
CA LYS A 117 -14.43 -3.89 13.68
C LYS A 117 -15.24 -2.59 13.60
N ARG A 118 -14.75 -1.57 12.86
CA ARG A 118 -15.32 -0.21 12.90
C ARG A 118 -15.62 0.40 11.55
N PHE A 119 -14.98 -0.09 10.52
CA PHE A 119 -15.14 0.41 9.16
C PHE A 119 -15.81 -0.65 8.28
N ARG A 120 -16.41 -0.19 7.18
CA ARG A 120 -16.98 -1.06 6.17
C ARG A 120 -15.90 -1.94 5.53
N SER A 121 -16.29 -3.13 5.13
CA SER A 121 -15.38 -4.15 4.56
C SER A 121 -14.59 -3.64 3.35
N MET A 122 -15.15 -2.73 2.58
CA MET A 122 -14.50 -2.08 1.45
C MET A 122 -13.15 -1.45 1.83
N TYR A 123 -13.11 -0.67 2.92
CA TYR A 123 -11.89 0.02 3.34
C TYR A 123 -10.83 -0.94 3.88
N THR A 124 -11.28 -1.91 4.69
CA THR A 124 -10.37 -2.89 5.30
C THR A 124 -9.81 -3.87 4.28
N LEU A 125 -10.65 -4.34 3.35
CA LEU A 125 -10.20 -5.23 2.28
C LEU A 125 -9.21 -4.54 1.34
N TYR A 126 -9.53 -3.30 0.93
CA TYR A 126 -8.60 -2.51 0.10
C TYR A 126 -7.25 -2.31 0.80
N ALA A 127 -7.28 -1.87 2.07
CA ALA A 127 -6.07 -1.62 2.84
C ALA A 127 -5.25 -2.91 3.05
N PHE A 128 -5.91 -4.02 3.33
CA PHE A 128 -5.25 -5.33 3.47
C PHE A 128 -4.61 -5.79 2.16
N ALA A 129 -5.37 -5.79 1.05
CA ALA A 129 -4.87 -6.19 -0.25
C ALA A 129 -3.71 -5.28 -0.71
N TYR A 130 -3.82 -3.98 -0.42
CA TYR A 130 -2.77 -3.01 -0.72
C TYR A 130 -1.50 -3.28 0.10
N LEU A 131 -1.63 -3.58 1.39
CA LEU A 131 -0.50 -3.93 2.26
C LEU A 131 0.19 -5.21 1.75
N VAL A 132 -0.60 -6.28 1.50
CA VAL A 132 -0.08 -7.56 1.01
C VAL A 132 0.65 -7.37 -0.31
N LEU A 133 0.04 -6.69 -1.28
CA LEU A 133 0.65 -6.48 -2.59
C LEU A 133 1.97 -5.72 -2.50
N ASN A 134 2.05 -4.69 -1.65
CA ASN A 134 3.29 -3.93 -1.51
C ASN A 134 4.40 -4.75 -0.83
N TYR A 135 4.04 -5.57 0.18
CA TYR A 135 5.02 -6.44 0.85
C TYR A 135 5.22 -7.80 0.14
N SER A 136 4.67 -7.96 -1.06
CA SER A 136 4.95 -9.09 -1.95
C SER A 136 5.89 -8.71 -3.10
N LEU A 137 6.74 -7.70 -2.89
CA LEU A 137 7.75 -7.27 -3.85
C LEU A 137 9.13 -7.76 -3.40
N SER A 138 9.90 -8.29 -4.35
CA SER A 138 11.25 -8.80 -4.09
C SER A 138 12.25 -7.74 -3.64
N TRP A 139 12.02 -6.47 -4.03
CA TRP A 139 12.88 -5.34 -3.68
C TRP A 139 12.04 -4.17 -3.16
N LEU A 140 11.98 -3.99 -1.85
CA LEU A 140 11.10 -3.04 -1.18
C LEU A 140 11.89 -1.87 -0.57
N LEU A 141 12.44 -0.98 -1.42
CA LEU A 141 13.19 0.21 -0.97
C LEU A 141 12.31 1.41 -0.61
N SER A 142 11.06 1.44 -1.03
CA SER A 142 10.18 2.63 -0.91
C SER A 142 8.84 2.29 -0.29
N ALA A 143 8.81 1.42 0.74
CA ALA A 143 7.59 0.99 1.39
C ALA A 143 6.74 2.17 1.90
N GLY A 144 7.36 3.14 2.55
CA GLY A 144 6.67 4.33 3.09
C GLY A 144 5.97 5.14 2.00
N ARG A 145 6.65 5.37 0.88
CA ARG A 145 6.07 6.09 -0.26
C ARG A 145 4.89 5.34 -0.88
N TYR A 146 4.97 4.02 -0.99
CA TYR A 146 3.85 3.24 -1.51
C TYR A 146 2.68 3.22 -0.51
N LEU A 147 2.94 3.00 0.76
CA LEU A 147 1.90 2.94 1.79
C LEU A 147 1.22 4.30 2.03
N SER A 148 1.91 5.42 1.80
CA SER A 148 1.32 6.76 1.88
C SER A 148 0.22 6.99 0.82
N CYS A 149 0.17 6.19 -0.23
CA CYS A 149 -0.92 6.24 -1.22
C CYS A 149 -2.17 5.48 -0.75
N ALA A 150 -2.09 4.70 0.32
CA ALA A 150 -3.22 3.94 0.84
C ALA A 150 -4.05 4.78 1.82
N LEU A 151 -4.91 5.64 1.28
CA LEU A 151 -5.79 6.53 2.05
C LEU A 151 -6.49 5.88 3.26
N PRO A 152 -7.01 4.63 3.20
CA PRO A 152 -7.69 4.04 4.36
C PRO A 152 -6.84 3.98 5.62
N PHE A 153 -5.52 3.82 5.53
CA PHE A 153 -4.68 3.80 6.73
C PHE A 153 -4.70 5.13 7.49
N PHE A 154 -4.76 6.24 6.78
CA PHE A 154 -4.90 7.57 7.41
C PHE A 154 -6.27 7.74 8.08
N LEU A 155 -7.34 7.24 7.43
CA LEU A 155 -8.68 7.24 8.03
C LEU A 155 -8.73 6.40 9.30
N PHE A 156 -8.09 5.24 9.31
CA PHE A 156 -8.02 4.35 10.48
C PHE A 156 -7.21 5.00 11.62
N ALA A 157 -6.08 5.62 11.30
CA ALA A 157 -5.27 6.33 12.27
C ALA A 157 -6.02 7.54 12.86
N ALA A 158 -6.70 8.33 12.02
CA ALA A 158 -7.54 9.44 12.46
C ALA A 158 -8.65 8.98 13.41
N ALA A 159 -9.38 7.91 13.06
CA ALA A 159 -10.43 7.37 13.91
C ALA A 159 -9.90 6.77 15.23
N LEU A 160 -8.68 6.18 15.22
CA LEU A 160 -8.04 5.68 16.43
C LEU A 160 -7.68 6.81 17.40
N THR A 161 -7.33 7.98 16.86
CA THR A 161 -6.82 9.12 17.63
C THR A 161 -7.90 10.16 17.97
N GLU A 162 -9.07 10.12 17.33
CA GLU A 162 -10.15 11.11 17.43
C GLU A 162 -10.48 11.52 18.89
N LYS A 163 -10.55 10.54 19.80
CA LYS A 163 -10.85 10.76 21.22
C LYS A 163 -9.63 10.77 22.13
N ARG A 164 -8.41 10.84 21.56
CA ARG A 164 -7.15 10.68 22.29
C ARG A 164 -6.15 11.75 21.90
N PRO A 165 -6.33 13.02 22.35
CA PRO A 165 -5.49 14.14 21.92
C PRO A 165 -4.00 13.93 22.19
N ARG A 166 -3.63 13.22 23.25
CA ARG A 166 -2.23 12.87 23.55
C ARG A 166 -1.65 11.93 22.49
N LEU A 167 -2.43 10.94 22.04
CA LEU A 167 -1.99 10.01 20.98
C LEU A 167 -1.88 10.74 19.65
N THR A 168 -2.82 11.64 19.33
CA THR A 168 -2.77 12.50 18.14
C THR A 168 -1.49 13.34 18.14
N ALA A 169 -1.19 14.01 19.25
CA ALA A 169 0.02 14.83 19.37
C ALA A 169 1.30 14.00 19.24
N LEU A 170 1.33 12.80 19.84
CA LEU A 170 2.46 11.88 19.76
C LEU A 170 2.70 11.39 18.33
N LEU A 171 1.64 10.97 17.63
CA LEU A 171 1.74 10.53 16.25
C LEU A 171 2.12 11.69 15.31
N ALA A 172 1.48 12.84 15.44
CA ALA A 172 1.80 14.02 14.63
C ALA A 172 3.24 14.50 14.88
N GLY A 173 3.67 14.54 16.14
CA GLY A 173 5.04 14.88 16.52
C GLY A 173 6.06 13.88 15.97
N GLY A 174 5.79 12.58 16.12
CA GLY A 174 6.64 11.51 15.58
C GLY A 174 6.77 11.57 14.06
N MET A 175 5.64 11.77 13.36
CA MET A 175 5.64 11.96 11.90
C MET A 175 6.41 13.23 11.50
N GLY A 176 6.26 14.33 12.25
CA GLY A 176 6.99 15.57 12.01
C GLY A 176 8.50 15.40 12.18
N VAL A 177 8.93 14.74 13.25
CA VAL A 177 10.34 14.42 13.48
C VAL A 177 10.89 13.51 12.39
N GLY A 178 10.15 12.46 12.02
CA GLY A 178 10.51 11.56 10.92
C GLY A 178 10.63 12.30 9.58
N PHE A 179 9.70 13.20 9.29
CA PHE A 179 9.76 14.05 8.09
C PHE A 179 11.00 14.93 8.07
N LEU A 180 11.30 15.64 9.16
CA LEU A 180 12.47 16.51 9.27
C LEU A 180 13.78 15.73 9.17
N ALA A 181 13.85 14.53 9.77
CA ALA A 181 15.01 13.66 9.68
C ALA A 181 15.23 13.19 8.22
N ASN A 182 14.18 12.74 7.54
CA ASN A 182 14.27 12.35 6.12
C ASN A 182 14.64 13.54 5.22
N LEU A 183 14.06 14.71 5.46
CA LEU A 183 14.41 15.93 4.70
C LEU A 183 15.87 16.28 4.90
N TRP A 184 16.38 16.22 6.12
CA TRP A 184 17.77 16.47 6.43
C TRP A 184 18.71 15.49 5.70
N CYS A 185 18.42 14.19 5.77
CA CYS A 185 19.16 13.17 5.03
C CYS A 185 19.16 13.42 3.52
N TYR A 186 18.00 13.79 2.97
CA TYR A 186 17.88 14.12 1.54
C TYR A 186 18.78 15.30 1.15
N LEU A 187 18.77 16.36 1.95
CA LEU A 187 19.60 17.55 1.70
C LEU A 187 21.11 17.27 1.77
N LEU A 188 21.50 16.25 2.53
CA LEU A 188 22.89 15.77 2.60
C LEU A 188 23.26 14.77 1.50
N GLY A 189 22.33 14.48 0.56
CA GLY A 189 22.55 13.51 -0.53
C GLY A 189 22.44 12.06 -0.10
N GLY A 190 21.90 11.78 1.09
CA GLY A 190 21.64 10.43 1.58
C GLY A 190 20.48 9.75 0.86
N GLN A 191 20.49 8.40 0.87
CA GLN A 191 19.35 7.63 0.38
C GLN A 191 18.19 7.71 1.39
N ILE A 192 17.00 7.99 0.87
CA ILE A 192 15.77 8.04 1.66
C ILE A 192 14.74 7.05 1.13
N MET A 193 13.79 6.67 2.00
CA MET A 193 12.69 5.75 1.70
C MET A 193 11.71 6.30 0.65
#